data_fd0731c542ddbb20f2e2a302f4c0c4e0
#
_entry.id   fd0731c542ddbb20f2e2a302f4c0c4e0
#
_cell.length_a   1.000
_cell.length_b   1.000
_cell.length_c   1.000
_cell.angle_alpha   90.00
_cell.angle_beta   90.00
_cell.angle_gamma   90.00
#
_symmetry.space_group_name_H-M   'P 1'
#
loop_
_entity.id
_entity.type
_entity.pdbx_description
1 polymer ?
#
loop_
_entity_poly.entity_id
_entity_poly.type
_entity_poly.pdbx_seq_one_letter_code
_entity_poly.pdbx_strand_id
1 'polypeptide(L)'
;MPKKNVTFAKNIWYMEYYKRMVDSLLTDLLDSSGAVLIEGPKWCGKTTTATQQAASVLKLQDPDMREQYFATAAIKPSLLLTGKTPRLIDEWQELPVLWDSVRTVVDERNDVGQFILTGSNSIDKSAIRHSGTGRIATMGMLPMSLFGSKE
;
A
#
# COMPACT_ATOMS: atom_id res chain seq x y z
N MET A 1 31.02 10.84 24.52
CA MET A 1 30.19 11.12 23.35
C MET A 1 28.71 10.97 23.61
N PRO A 2 28.24 11.41 24.76
CA PRO A 2 26.83 11.21 25.11
C PRO A 2 25.85 11.85 24.15
N LYS A 3 26.21 13.00 23.55
CA LYS A 3 25.32 13.72 22.64
C LYS A 3 24.97 12.93 21.39
N LYS A 4 25.93 12.24 20.78
CA LYS A 4 25.67 11.41 19.60
C LYS A 4 24.75 10.24 19.92
N ASN A 5 24.96 9.61 21.06
CA ASN A 5 24.15 8.48 21.48
C ASN A 5 22.71 8.90 21.78
N VAL A 6 22.53 10.07 22.40
CA VAL A 6 21.20 10.59 22.72
C VAL A 6 20.43 10.93 21.44
N THR A 7 21.08 11.57 20.47
CA THR A 7 20.45 11.92 19.19
C THR A 7 20.06 10.66 18.42
N PHE A 8 20.94 9.66 18.38
CA PHE A 8 20.69 8.40 17.72
C PHE A 8 19.48 7.66 18.36
N ALA A 9 19.46 7.62 19.68
CA ALA A 9 18.36 7.00 20.42
C ALA A 9 17.03 7.71 20.16
N LYS A 10 17.03 9.06 20.10
CA LYS A 10 15.84 9.83 19.76
C LYS A 10 15.30 9.49 18.38
N ASN A 11 16.18 9.42 17.40
CA ASN A 11 15.76 9.12 16.03
C ASN A 11 15.16 7.72 15.91
N ILE A 12 15.78 6.74 16.57
CA ILE A 12 15.24 5.38 16.63
C ILE A 12 13.87 5.37 17.29
N TRP A 13 13.71 6.10 18.40
CA TRP A 13 12.46 6.15 19.11
C TRP A 13 11.34 6.78 18.26
N TYR A 14 11.62 7.87 17.55
CA TYR A 14 10.65 8.51 16.65
C TYR A 14 10.25 7.58 15.51
N MET A 15 11.22 6.87 14.93
CA MET A 15 10.95 5.92 13.85
C MET A 15 10.05 4.77 14.32
N GLU A 16 10.30 4.23 15.50
CA GLU A 16 9.46 3.18 16.06
C GLU A 16 8.05 3.68 16.37
N TYR A 17 7.94 4.89 16.93
CA TYR A 17 6.66 5.49 17.21
C TYR A 17 5.85 5.70 15.94
N TYR A 18 6.49 6.23 14.91
CA TYR A 18 5.85 6.44 13.61
C TYR A 18 5.39 5.11 13.00
N LYS A 19 6.22 4.09 13.04
CA LYS A 19 5.86 2.75 12.57
C LYS A 19 4.61 2.23 13.26
N ARG A 20 4.55 2.36 14.58
CA ARG A 20 3.38 1.89 15.34
C ARG A 20 2.13 2.65 14.94
N MET A 21 2.24 3.94 14.72
CA MET A 21 1.11 4.76 14.29
C MET A 21 0.55 4.30 12.95
N VAL A 22 1.42 4.11 11.95
CA VAL A 22 0.96 3.70 10.63
C VAL A 22 0.46 2.27 10.63
N ASP A 23 1.05 1.39 11.41
CA ASP A 23 0.59 0.00 11.54
C ASP A 23 -0.79 -0.06 12.18
N SER A 24 -1.04 0.70 13.25
CA SER A 24 -2.35 0.79 13.88
C SER A 24 -3.39 1.35 12.95
N LEU A 25 -3.05 2.41 12.22
CA LEU A 25 -3.96 3.02 11.28
C LEU A 25 -4.33 2.06 10.16
N LEU A 26 -3.35 1.34 9.63
CA LEU A 26 -3.60 0.35 8.59
C LEU A 26 -4.52 -0.75 9.09
N THR A 27 -4.29 -1.25 10.30
CA THR A 27 -5.17 -2.26 10.92
C THR A 27 -6.59 -1.75 11.03
N ASP A 28 -6.78 -0.54 11.54
CA ASP A 28 -8.11 0.05 11.71
C ASP A 28 -8.82 0.22 10.38
N LEU A 29 -8.11 0.66 9.34
CA LEU A 29 -8.69 0.84 8.02
C LEU A 29 -9.05 -0.50 7.37
N LEU A 30 -8.22 -1.53 7.55
CA LEU A 30 -8.52 -2.87 7.04
C LEU A 30 -9.72 -3.49 7.74
N ASP A 31 -9.95 -3.14 9.00
CA ASP A 31 -11.11 -3.64 9.75
C ASP A 31 -12.42 -2.97 9.32
N SER A 32 -12.36 -1.84 8.66
CA SER A 32 -13.53 -1.05 8.29
C SER A 32 -13.74 -0.86 6.78
N SER A 33 -12.74 -1.17 5.96
CA SER A 33 -12.81 -0.95 4.51
C SER A 33 -12.41 -2.20 3.75
N GLY A 34 -12.96 -2.36 2.55
CA GLY A 34 -12.63 -3.50 1.70
C GLY A 34 -11.20 -3.51 1.22
N ALA A 35 -10.64 -2.34 0.97
CA ALA A 35 -9.25 -2.19 0.57
C ALA A 35 -8.68 -0.89 1.14
N VAL A 36 -7.35 -0.81 1.24
CA VAL A 36 -6.66 0.37 1.72
C VAL A 36 -5.54 0.72 0.75
N LEU A 37 -5.52 1.97 0.31
CA LEU A 37 -4.42 2.51 -0.49
C LEU A 37 -3.45 3.23 0.43
N ILE A 38 -2.18 2.84 0.36
CA ILE A 38 -1.10 3.54 1.07
C ILE A 38 -0.37 4.41 0.06
N GLU A 39 -0.46 5.73 0.20
CA GLU A 39 0.22 6.69 -0.64
C GLU A 39 1.41 7.29 0.10
N GLY A 40 2.45 7.61 -0.64
CA GLY A 40 3.62 8.27 -0.07
C GLY A 40 4.76 8.27 -1.06
N PRO A 41 5.80 9.08 -0.82
CA PRO A 41 6.95 9.12 -1.71
C PRO A 41 7.68 7.78 -1.71
N LYS A 42 8.52 7.57 -2.73
CA LYS A 42 9.38 6.39 -2.77
C LYS A 42 10.26 6.36 -1.53
N TRP A 43 10.59 5.15 -1.09
CA TRP A 43 11.49 4.92 0.05
C TRP A 43 10.92 5.36 1.41
N CYS A 44 9.62 5.59 1.53
CA CYS A 44 9.00 5.92 2.83
C CYS A 44 8.57 4.69 3.63
N GLY A 45 8.75 3.49 3.08
CA GLY A 45 8.43 2.26 3.80
C GLY A 45 7.04 1.69 3.56
N LYS A 46 6.35 2.13 2.51
CA LYS A 46 5.00 1.65 2.19
C LYS A 46 4.92 0.14 2.05
N THR A 47 5.82 -0.42 1.24
CA THR A 47 5.85 -1.85 0.97
C THR A 47 6.16 -2.65 2.24
N THR A 48 7.10 -2.18 3.05
CA THR A 48 7.46 -2.83 4.31
C THR A 48 6.27 -2.86 5.26
N THR A 49 5.58 -1.73 5.42
CA THR A 49 4.40 -1.64 6.27
C THR A 49 3.28 -2.57 5.77
N ALA A 50 3.00 -2.53 4.48
CA ALA A 50 1.95 -3.35 3.88
C ALA A 50 2.25 -4.84 3.98
N THR A 51 3.50 -5.24 3.73
CA THR A 51 3.91 -6.65 3.73
C THR A 51 3.70 -7.29 5.10
N GLN A 52 3.86 -6.55 6.18
CA GLN A 52 3.68 -7.08 7.53
C GLN A 52 2.25 -7.57 7.78
N GLN A 53 1.26 -6.99 7.11
CA GLN A 53 -0.14 -7.36 7.30
C GLN A 53 -0.73 -8.14 6.12
N ALA A 54 0.00 -8.25 5.02
CA ALA A 54 -0.48 -8.95 3.84
C ALA A 54 -0.28 -10.46 3.96
N ALA A 55 -1.27 -11.23 3.51
CA ALA A 55 -1.19 -12.67 3.44
C ALA A 55 -0.67 -13.17 2.09
N SER A 56 -0.76 -12.35 1.05
CA SER A 56 -0.21 -12.63 -0.27
C SER A 56 0.20 -11.32 -0.94
N VAL A 57 1.08 -11.41 -1.94
CA VAL A 57 1.68 -10.22 -2.57
C VAL A 57 1.69 -10.36 -4.08
N LEU A 58 1.30 -9.28 -4.77
CA LEU A 58 1.42 -9.11 -6.21
C LEU A 58 2.41 -7.97 -6.46
N LYS A 59 3.63 -8.30 -6.90
CA LYS A 59 4.68 -7.31 -7.18
C LYS A 59 4.67 -6.93 -8.65
N LEU A 60 4.01 -5.84 -8.98
CA LEU A 60 3.86 -5.43 -10.38
C LEU A 60 5.15 -4.96 -11.04
N GLN A 61 6.15 -4.61 -10.26
CA GLN A 61 7.47 -4.20 -10.78
C GLN A 61 8.46 -5.34 -10.89
N ASP A 62 8.05 -6.58 -10.61
CA ASP A 62 8.90 -7.75 -10.77
C ASP A 62 9.22 -7.94 -12.26
N PRO A 63 10.50 -7.80 -12.69
CA PRO A 63 10.84 -7.86 -14.10
C PRO A 63 10.58 -9.25 -14.72
N ASP A 64 10.63 -10.30 -13.93
CA ASP A 64 10.41 -11.65 -14.42
C ASP A 64 8.94 -11.94 -14.72
N MET A 65 8.03 -11.25 -14.03
CA MET A 65 6.61 -11.50 -14.12
C MET A 65 5.82 -10.39 -14.83
N ARG A 66 6.48 -9.28 -15.12
CA ARG A 66 5.80 -8.08 -15.62
C ARG A 66 4.98 -8.34 -16.89
N GLU A 67 5.58 -8.99 -17.88
CA GLU A 67 4.88 -9.29 -19.13
C GLU A 67 3.65 -10.15 -18.89
N GLN A 68 3.80 -11.16 -18.05
CA GLN A 68 2.70 -12.08 -17.72
C GLN A 68 1.57 -11.35 -17.00
N TYR A 69 1.89 -10.46 -16.08
CA TYR A 69 0.88 -9.67 -15.39
C TYR A 69 0.13 -8.76 -16.34
N PHE A 70 0.84 -8.10 -17.25
CA PHE A 70 0.21 -7.22 -18.23
C PHE A 70 -0.69 -8.01 -19.20
N ALA A 71 -0.24 -9.15 -19.66
CA ALA A 71 -1.04 -10.02 -20.53
C ALA A 71 -2.30 -10.51 -19.82
N THR A 72 -2.16 -10.95 -18.57
CA THR A 72 -3.31 -11.40 -17.77
C THR A 72 -4.30 -10.28 -17.55
N ALA A 73 -3.82 -9.08 -17.22
CA ALA A 73 -4.68 -7.92 -16.97
C ALA A 73 -5.44 -7.49 -18.24
N ALA A 74 -4.85 -7.69 -19.42
CA ALA A 74 -5.52 -7.37 -20.68
C ALA A 74 -6.70 -8.29 -20.95
N ILE A 75 -6.65 -9.52 -20.46
CA ILE A 75 -7.72 -10.51 -20.68
C ILE A 75 -8.73 -10.49 -19.52
N LYS A 76 -8.24 -10.63 -18.30
CA LYS A 76 -9.10 -10.68 -17.11
C LYS A 76 -8.30 -10.20 -15.88
N PRO A 77 -8.37 -8.89 -15.58
CA PRO A 77 -7.57 -8.32 -14.48
C PRO A 77 -7.85 -8.98 -13.12
N SER A 78 -9.07 -9.43 -12.90
CA SER A 78 -9.46 -10.05 -11.62
C SER A 78 -8.68 -11.32 -11.29
N LEU A 79 -8.08 -11.97 -12.29
CA LEU A 79 -7.24 -13.14 -12.04
C LEU A 79 -6.00 -12.79 -11.20
N LEU A 80 -5.51 -11.56 -11.29
CA LEU A 80 -4.38 -11.10 -10.50
C LEU A 80 -4.76 -10.82 -9.04
N LEU A 81 -6.05 -10.76 -8.76
CA LEU A 81 -6.56 -10.47 -7.42
C LEU A 81 -6.87 -11.73 -6.60
N THR A 82 -6.64 -12.91 -7.16
CA THR A 82 -6.84 -14.16 -6.45
C THR A 82 -5.65 -14.45 -5.54
N GLY A 83 -5.93 -14.87 -4.33
CA GLY A 83 -4.90 -15.15 -3.33
C GLY A 83 -5.42 -14.88 -1.94
N LYS A 84 -4.62 -15.25 -0.95
CA LYS A 84 -4.99 -15.03 0.45
C LYS A 84 -5.09 -13.54 0.76
N THR A 85 -6.07 -13.16 1.54
CA THR A 85 -6.34 -11.77 1.92
C THR A 85 -5.86 -11.49 3.35
N PRO A 86 -5.41 -10.26 3.64
CA PRO A 86 -5.25 -9.14 2.71
C PRO A 86 -4.19 -9.42 1.64
N ARG A 87 -4.50 -9.11 0.39
CA ARG A 87 -3.54 -9.26 -0.71
C ARG A 87 -2.94 -7.90 -1.05
N LEU A 88 -1.62 -7.83 -1.00
CA LEU A 88 -0.90 -6.61 -1.34
C LEU A 88 -0.73 -6.49 -2.85
N ILE A 89 -1.11 -5.36 -3.39
CA ILE A 89 -0.84 -4.98 -4.78
C ILE A 89 0.20 -3.87 -4.72
N ASP A 90 1.46 -4.24 -4.95
CA ASP A 90 2.59 -3.33 -4.81
C ASP A 90 2.78 -2.51 -6.07
N GLU A 91 2.80 -1.18 -5.93
CA GLU A 91 2.90 -0.23 -7.04
C GLU A 91 1.75 -0.38 -8.03
N TRP A 92 0.53 -0.23 -7.55
CA TRP A 92 -0.70 -0.44 -8.34
C TRP A 92 -0.76 0.40 -9.61
N GLN A 93 -0.09 1.57 -9.64
CA GLN A 93 -0.11 2.45 -10.80
C GLN A 93 0.55 1.85 -12.04
N GLU A 94 1.31 0.76 -11.89
CA GLU A 94 1.86 0.03 -13.03
C GLU A 94 0.76 -0.62 -13.86
N LEU A 95 -0.37 -0.96 -13.25
CA LEU A 95 -1.55 -1.52 -13.91
C LEU A 95 -2.81 -0.83 -13.37
N PRO A 96 -3.10 0.40 -13.83
CA PRO A 96 -4.22 1.18 -13.27
C PRO A 96 -5.58 0.49 -13.37
N VAL A 97 -5.76 -0.41 -14.31
CA VAL A 97 -7.01 -1.18 -14.44
C VAL A 97 -7.35 -1.97 -13.17
N LEU A 98 -6.34 -2.28 -12.37
CA LEU A 98 -6.56 -3.02 -11.12
C LEU A 98 -7.36 -2.22 -10.08
N TRP A 99 -7.35 -0.90 -10.17
CA TRP A 99 -8.15 -0.08 -9.26
C TRP A 99 -9.64 -0.42 -9.38
N ASP A 100 -10.16 -0.38 -10.60
CA ASP A 100 -11.56 -0.71 -10.84
C ASP A 100 -11.85 -2.18 -10.55
N SER A 101 -10.91 -3.07 -10.85
CA SER A 101 -11.06 -4.50 -10.52
C SER A 101 -11.13 -4.74 -9.03
N VAL A 102 -10.28 -4.07 -8.25
CA VAL A 102 -10.32 -4.18 -6.78
C VAL A 102 -11.68 -3.70 -6.27
N ARG A 103 -12.16 -2.56 -6.74
CA ARG A 103 -13.44 -2.02 -6.32
C ARG A 103 -14.58 -3.01 -6.61
N THR A 104 -14.58 -3.59 -7.79
CA THR A 104 -15.60 -4.57 -8.19
C THR A 104 -15.53 -5.83 -7.33
N VAL A 105 -14.33 -6.36 -7.13
CA VAL A 105 -14.15 -7.58 -6.33
C VAL A 105 -14.55 -7.34 -4.87
N VAL A 106 -14.21 -6.19 -4.31
CA VAL A 106 -14.60 -5.82 -2.94
C VAL A 106 -16.13 -5.79 -2.84
N ASP A 107 -16.80 -5.20 -3.82
CA ASP A 107 -18.29 -5.20 -3.85
C ASP A 107 -18.87 -6.60 -3.90
N GLU A 108 -18.34 -7.44 -4.78
CA GLU A 108 -18.85 -8.80 -4.96
C GLU A 108 -18.65 -9.66 -3.71
N ARG A 109 -17.49 -9.52 -3.06
CA ARG A 109 -17.20 -10.28 -1.84
C ARG A 109 -17.90 -9.72 -0.62
N ASN A 110 -18.21 -8.42 -0.63
CA ASN A 110 -18.89 -7.72 0.46
C ASN A 110 -18.20 -7.96 1.81
N ASP A 111 -16.88 -7.83 1.85
CA ASP A 111 -16.08 -8.08 3.03
C ASP A 111 -14.98 -7.02 3.16
N VAL A 112 -14.45 -6.88 4.37
CA VAL A 112 -13.38 -5.93 4.68
C VAL A 112 -12.03 -6.61 4.61
N GLY A 113 -10.94 -5.82 4.59
CA GLY A 113 -9.59 -6.35 4.68
C GLY A 113 -9.17 -7.20 3.51
N GLN A 114 -9.67 -6.90 2.30
CA GLN A 114 -9.40 -7.72 1.12
C GLN A 114 -8.08 -7.40 0.45
N PHE A 115 -7.76 -6.10 0.32
CA PHE A 115 -6.58 -5.66 -0.44
C PHE A 115 -5.87 -4.51 0.25
N ILE A 116 -4.56 -4.47 0.05
CA ILE A 116 -3.72 -3.32 0.36
C ILE A 116 -3.04 -2.92 -0.95
N LEU A 117 -3.16 -1.67 -1.35
CA LEU A 117 -2.49 -1.15 -2.53
C LEU A 117 -1.43 -0.14 -2.09
N THR A 118 -0.27 -0.17 -2.73
CA THR A 118 0.74 0.87 -2.50
C THR A 118 0.95 1.67 -3.77
N GLY A 119 1.22 2.95 -3.62
CA GLY A 119 1.49 3.83 -4.75
C GLY A 119 2.21 5.10 -4.31
N SER A 120 2.86 5.77 -5.26
CA SER A 120 3.55 7.02 -4.98
C SER A 120 2.60 8.21 -5.05
N ASN A 121 3.01 9.34 -4.45
CA ASN A 121 2.21 10.58 -4.45
C ASN A 121 2.03 11.19 -5.84
N SER A 122 2.87 10.80 -6.79
CA SER A 122 2.86 11.36 -8.15
C SER A 122 1.98 10.56 -9.11
N ILE A 123 1.07 9.75 -8.60
CA ILE A 123 0.21 8.91 -9.43
C ILE A 123 -0.75 9.75 -10.23
N ASP A 124 -0.80 9.50 -11.53
CA ASP A 124 -1.81 10.06 -12.40
C ASP A 124 -3.10 9.26 -12.26
N LYS A 125 -4.08 9.84 -11.59
CA LYS A 125 -5.36 9.19 -11.34
C LYS A 125 -6.35 9.36 -12.50
N SER A 126 -5.95 10.00 -13.60
CA SER A 126 -6.82 10.18 -14.75
C SER A 126 -7.21 8.86 -15.42
N ALA A 127 -6.41 7.82 -15.25
CA ALA A 127 -6.71 6.49 -15.77
C ALA A 127 -7.75 5.73 -14.93
N ILE A 128 -8.14 6.25 -13.78
CA ILE A 128 -9.13 5.64 -12.90
C ILE A 128 -10.52 6.05 -13.37
N ARG A 129 -11.36 5.07 -13.68
CA ARG A 129 -12.72 5.31 -14.16
C ARG A 129 -13.71 5.66 -13.04
N HIS A 130 -13.46 5.16 -11.83
CA HIS A 130 -14.30 5.37 -10.67
C HIS A 130 -13.46 5.71 -9.46
N SER A 131 -13.95 6.63 -8.62
CA SER A 131 -13.32 6.86 -7.33
C SER A 131 -13.50 5.63 -6.44
N GLY A 132 -12.57 5.34 -5.55
CA GLY A 132 -12.72 4.23 -4.62
C GLY A 132 -13.53 4.57 -3.38
N THR A 133 -14.21 5.73 -3.37
CA THR A 133 -14.93 6.24 -2.19
C THR A 133 -15.87 5.20 -1.61
N GLY A 134 -15.74 4.94 -0.32
CA GLY A 134 -16.57 3.97 0.40
C GLY A 134 -16.07 2.53 0.31
N ARG A 135 -15.19 2.21 -0.61
CA ARG A 135 -14.64 0.84 -0.80
C ARG A 135 -13.15 0.79 -0.58
N ILE A 136 -12.44 1.83 -0.98
CA ILE A 136 -10.99 1.93 -0.85
C ILE A 136 -10.69 3.14 0.02
N ALA A 137 -10.18 2.88 1.22
CA ALA A 137 -9.72 3.93 2.11
C ALA A 137 -8.29 4.32 1.72
N THR A 138 -7.91 5.56 1.97
CA THR A 138 -6.57 6.05 1.65
C THR A 138 -5.86 6.52 2.91
N MET A 139 -4.60 6.11 3.07
CA MET A 139 -3.73 6.64 4.11
C MET A 139 -2.43 7.14 3.49
N GLY A 140 -1.90 8.22 4.04
CA GLY A 140 -0.62 8.78 3.59
C GLY A 140 0.51 8.38 4.52
N MET A 141 1.70 8.15 3.94
CA MET A 141 2.92 7.95 4.71
C MET A 141 3.91 9.05 4.40
N LEU A 142 4.62 9.50 5.43
CA LEU A 142 5.63 10.53 5.31
C LEU A 142 7.00 9.89 5.04
N PRO A 143 7.91 10.62 4.36
CA PRO A 143 9.29 10.14 4.24
C PRO A 143 9.93 9.99 5.61
N MET A 144 10.61 8.87 5.81
CA MET A 144 11.31 8.62 7.09
C MET A 144 12.38 9.66 7.37
N SER A 145 12.96 10.24 6.32
CA SER A 145 13.97 11.29 6.44
C SER A 145 13.46 12.54 7.17
N LEU A 146 12.15 12.81 7.14
CA LEU A 146 11.58 13.94 7.86
C LEU A 146 11.72 13.81 9.36
N PHE A 147 11.75 12.59 9.87
CA PHE A 147 11.94 12.34 11.29
C PHE A 147 13.42 12.40 11.70
N GLY A 148 14.32 12.05 10.79
CA GLY A 148 15.75 12.13 11.03
C GLY A 148 16.32 13.53 10.93
N SER A 149 15.66 14.45 10.26
CA SER A 149 16.17 15.80 10.02
C SER A 149 15.77 16.81 11.10
N LYS A 150 15.00 16.42 12.09
CA LYS A 150 14.50 17.32 13.14
C LYS A 150 15.35 17.26 14.39
N GLU A 151 16.56 17.66 14.27
CA GLU A 151 17.46 17.64 15.41
C GLU A 151 17.78 19.01 15.95
#